data_e7b8640bd9e31b118f535467bdcf6082
#
_entry.id   e7b8640bd9e31b118f535467bdcf6082
#
_cell.length_a   1.000
_cell.length_b   1.000
_cell.length_c   1.000
_cell.angle_alpha   90.00
_cell.angle_beta   90.00
_cell.angle_gamma   90.00
#
_symmetry.space_group_name_H-M   'P 1'
#
loop_
_entity.id
_entity.type
_entity.pdbx_description
1 polymer ?
#
loop_
_entity_poly.entity_id
_entity_poly.type
_entity_poly.pdbx_seq_one_letter_code
_entity_poly.pdbx_strand_id
1 'polypeptide(L)'
;MPYPIHTPVMLDEVIHYLSPMPGKRYLDATLGYAGHTIELLKAGAGVVGIDRDADLLAIATDRIVKEGFADSFTGVNSSFADALDPARSDLAGKFDGILFDLGVSSYQLDTPERGFSFRYDAPLDMRMDQKLAVTAADLVNGLGKNELV
;
A
#
# COMPACT_ATOMS: atom_id res chain seq x y z
N MET A 1 -10.63 -13.38 11.12
CA MET A 1 -10.93 -12.36 12.15
C MET A 1 -11.19 -11.05 11.44
N PRO A 2 -12.13 -10.20 11.88
CA PRO A 2 -12.22 -8.87 11.32
C PRO A 2 -10.94 -8.13 11.70
N TYR A 3 -10.21 -7.68 10.71
CA TYR A 3 -9.02 -6.84 10.93
C TYR A 3 -9.44 -5.60 11.70
N PRO A 4 -8.66 -5.12 12.69
CA PRO A 4 -9.01 -3.90 13.39
C PRO A 4 -9.18 -2.79 12.36
N ILE A 5 -10.27 -2.04 12.50
CA ILE A 5 -10.53 -0.87 11.63
C ILE A 5 -9.41 0.12 11.91
N HIS A 6 -8.43 0.14 11.02
CA HIS A 6 -7.36 1.14 11.08
C HIS A 6 -7.92 2.45 10.53
N THR A 7 -7.97 3.47 11.38
CA THR A 7 -8.32 4.82 10.91
C THR A 7 -7.14 5.38 10.13
N PRO A 8 -7.32 5.75 8.85
CA PRO A 8 -6.27 6.34 8.06
C PRO A 8 -5.74 7.63 8.70
N VAL A 9 -4.44 7.85 8.61
CA VAL A 9 -3.83 9.07 9.13
C VAL A 9 -4.28 10.27 8.30
N MET A 10 -4.59 11.39 8.95
CA MET A 10 -4.94 12.66 8.30
C MET A 10 -6.04 12.51 7.22
N LEU A 11 -7.05 11.66 7.47
CA LEU A 11 -8.06 11.33 6.48
C LEU A 11 -8.79 12.56 5.95
N ASP A 12 -9.22 13.44 6.85
CA ASP A 12 -9.97 14.65 6.50
C ASP A 12 -9.13 15.59 5.64
N GLU A 13 -7.86 15.74 5.96
CA GLU A 13 -6.92 16.56 5.19
C GLU A 13 -6.66 15.95 3.80
N VAL A 14 -6.46 14.62 3.72
CA VAL A 14 -6.28 13.92 2.46
C VAL A 14 -7.49 14.12 1.55
N ILE A 15 -8.70 13.92 2.05
CA ILE A 15 -9.94 14.14 1.28
C ILE A 15 -10.10 15.60 0.89
N HIS A 16 -9.78 16.52 1.79
CA HIS A 16 -9.85 17.96 1.50
C HIS A 16 -8.92 18.36 0.35
N TYR A 17 -7.65 17.95 0.38
CA TYR A 17 -6.67 18.33 -0.64
C TYR A 17 -6.84 17.59 -1.96
N LEU A 18 -7.20 16.32 -1.94
CA LEU A 18 -7.48 15.56 -3.15
C LEU A 18 -8.81 15.96 -3.81
N SER A 19 -9.78 16.44 -3.02
CA SER A 19 -11.10 16.88 -3.48
C SER A 19 -11.75 15.87 -4.43
N PRO A 20 -11.97 14.60 -4.00
CA PRO A 20 -12.45 13.56 -4.87
C PRO A 20 -13.85 13.86 -5.40
N MET A 21 -14.07 13.56 -6.68
CA MET A 21 -15.36 13.78 -7.36
C MET A 21 -15.68 12.64 -8.32
N PRO A 22 -16.97 12.42 -8.63
CA PRO A 22 -17.40 11.48 -9.65
C PRO A 22 -16.72 11.73 -11.00
N GLY A 23 -16.27 10.64 -11.66
CA GLY A 23 -15.59 10.70 -12.95
C GLY A 23 -14.11 11.12 -12.89
N LYS A 24 -13.59 11.45 -11.72
CA LYS A 24 -12.18 11.71 -11.48
C LYS A 24 -11.44 10.43 -11.13
N ARG A 25 -10.13 10.39 -11.43
CA ARG A 25 -9.28 9.21 -11.24
C ARG A 25 -8.10 9.53 -10.33
N TYR A 26 -7.90 8.71 -9.31
CA TYR A 26 -6.84 8.90 -8.32
C TYR A 26 -5.93 7.69 -8.26
N LEU A 27 -4.68 7.94 -7.86
CA LEU A 27 -3.69 6.92 -7.58
C LEU A 27 -3.39 6.92 -6.09
N ASP A 28 -3.64 5.79 -5.43
CA ASP A 28 -3.12 5.51 -4.09
C ASP A 28 -1.87 4.64 -4.24
N ALA A 29 -0.69 5.26 -4.12
CA ALA A 29 0.60 4.61 -4.34
C ALA A 29 1.04 3.74 -3.16
N THR A 30 0.27 3.74 -2.06
CA THR A 30 0.53 3.05 -0.80
C THR A 30 -0.77 2.52 -0.20
N LEU A 31 -1.43 1.61 -0.92
CA LEU A 31 -2.81 1.18 -0.66
C LEU A 31 -3.04 0.69 0.78
N GLY A 32 -2.10 -0.08 1.35
CA GLY A 32 -2.24 -0.66 2.68
C GLY A 32 -3.57 -1.41 2.85
N TYR A 33 -4.34 -1.04 3.87
CA TYR A 33 -5.69 -1.59 4.11
C TYR A 33 -6.80 -0.87 3.33
N ALA A 34 -6.47 -0.04 2.35
CA ALA A 34 -7.40 0.77 1.55
C ALA A 34 -8.24 1.77 2.35
N GLY A 35 -7.75 2.27 3.48
CA GLY A 35 -8.51 3.21 4.29
C GLY A 35 -8.83 4.52 3.56
N HIS A 36 -7.83 5.18 3.00
CA HIS A 36 -7.99 6.39 2.18
C HIS A 36 -8.73 6.08 0.88
N THR A 37 -8.37 4.99 0.20
CA THR A 37 -8.99 4.58 -1.07
C THR A 37 -10.49 4.39 -0.93
N ILE A 38 -10.99 3.78 0.15
CA ILE A 38 -12.44 3.60 0.36
C ILE A 38 -13.16 4.95 0.44
N GLU A 39 -12.59 5.94 1.09
CA GLU A 39 -13.21 7.27 1.18
C GLU A 39 -13.20 8.01 -0.18
N LEU A 40 -12.14 7.85 -0.99
CA LEU A 40 -12.12 8.33 -2.37
C LEU A 40 -13.22 7.67 -3.22
N LEU A 41 -13.38 6.34 -3.09
CA LEU A 41 -14.42 5.58 -3.79
C LEU A 41 -15.83 5.97 -3.35
N LYS A 42 -16.06 6.21 -2.04
CA LYS A 42 -17.35 6.72 -1.51
C LYS A 42 -17.72 8.07 -2.09
N ALA A 43 -16.73 8.91 -2.42
CA ALA A 43 -16.95 10.18 -3.12
C ALA A 43 -17.25 10.02 -4.62
N GLY A 44 -17.31 8.80 -5.14
CA GLY A 44 -17.62 8.49 -6.54
C GLY A 44 -16.42 8.53 -7.48
N ALA A 45 -15.21 8.62 -6.96
CA ALA A 45 -13.99 8.60 -7.75
C ALA A 45 -13.63 7.18 -8.21
N GLY A 46 -12.87 7.08 -9.31
CA GLY A 46 -12.15 5.86 -9.67
C GLY A 46 -10.76 5.85 -9.02
N VAL A 47 -10.33 4.69 -8.50
CA VAL A 47 -9.02 4.60 -7.84
C VAL A 47 -8.19 3.44 -8.39
N VAL A 48 -6.93 3.72 -8.66
CA VAL A 48 -5.89 2.71 -8.82
C VAL A 48 -5.10 2.66 -7.51
N GLY A 49 -5.03 1.48 -6.89
CA GLY A 49 -4.28 1.26 -5.67
C GLY A 49 -3.06 0.39 -5.92
N ILE A 50 -1.89 0.84 -5.47
CA ILE A 50 -0.64 0.10 -5.58
C ILE A 50 -0.21 -0.37 -4.20
N ASP A 51 0.17 -1.63 -4.10
CA ASP A 51 0.93 -2.12 -2.95
C ASP A 51 1.98 -3.14 -3.41
N ARG A 52 3.18 -3.04 -2.85
CA ARG A 52 4.24 -4.01 -3.08
C ARG A 52 4.04 -5.30 -2.28
N ASP A 53 3.28 -5.22 -1.19
CA ASP A 53 2.90 -6.34 -0.35
C ASP A 53 1.67 -7.04 -0.94
N ALA A 54 1.86 -8.24 -1.50
CA ALA A 54 0.78 -8.97 -2.14
C ALA A 54 -0.34 -9.37 -1.17
N ASP A 55 0.01 -9.65 0.09
CA ASP A 55 -0.98 -10.02 1.11
C ASP A 55 -1.87 -8.82 1.46
N LEU A 56 -1.26 -7.63 1.64
CA LEU A 56 -2.01 -6.40 1.88
C LEU A 56 -2.90 -6.04 0.70
N LEU A 57 -2.38 -6.15 -0.53
CA LEU A 57 -3.18 -5.91 -1.73
C LEU A 57 -4.41 -6.82 -1.79
N ALA A 58 -4.24 -8.11 -1.48
CA ALA A 58 -5.35 -9.07 -1.47
C ALA A 58 -6.40 -8.70 -0.40
N ILE A 59 -5.95 -8.35 0.81
CA ILE A 59 -6.82 -7.92 1.92
C ILE A 59 -7.59 -6.65 1.55
N ALA A 60 -6.90 -5.65 1.00
CA ALA A 60 -7.48 -4.38 0.59
C ALA A 60 -8.52 -4.57 -0.52
N THR A 61 -8.19 -5.39 -1.52
CA THR A 61 -9.09 -5.70 -2.62
C THR A 61 -10.36 -6.39 -2.13
N ASP A 62 -10.25 -7.41 -1.27
CA ASP A 62 -11.41 -8.09 -0.67
C ASP A 62 -12.29 -7.11 0.12
N ARG A 63 -11.68 -6.20 0.87
CA ARG A 63 -12.41 -5.16 1.59
C ARG A 63 -13.17 -4.23 0.66
N ILE A 64 -12.52 -3.72 -0.40
CA ILE A 64 -13.13 -2.82 -1.38
C ILE A 64 -14.30 -3.50 -2.10
N VAL A 65 -14.15 -4.77 -2.47
CA VAL A 65 -15.23 -5.58 -3.08
C VAL A 65 -16.42 -5.72 -2.13
N LYS A 66 -16.19 -6.01 -0.86
CA LYS A 66 -17.24 -6.12 0.17
C LYS A 66 -17.97 -4.80 0.43
N GLU A 67 -17.28 -3.68 0.28
CA GLU A 67 -17.87 -2.33 0.36
C GLU A 67 -18.64 -1.93 -0.92
N GLY A 68 -18.62 -2.78 -1.97
CA GLY A 68 -19.38 -2.56 -3.21
C GLY A 68 -18.69 -1.71 -4.27
N PHE A 69 -17.38 -1.53 -4.19
CA PHE A 69 -16.62 -0.63 -5.09
C PHE A 69 -15.76 -1.36 -6.13
N ALA A 70 -16.03 -2.65 -6.41
CA ALA A 70 -15.22 -3.47 -7.32
C ALA A 70 -15.04 -2.82 -8.71
N ASP A 71 -16.08 -2.20 -9.27
CA ASP A 71 -16.07 -1.62 -10.62
C ASP A 71 -15.30 -0.31 -10.73
N SER A 72 -15.04 0.35 -9.59
CA SER A 72 -14.36 1.65 -9.53
C SER A 72 -12.92 1.55 -9.03
N PHE A 73 -12.43 0.32 -8.81
CA PHE A 73 -11.11 0.06 -8.26
C PHE A 73 -10.27 -0.84 -9.15
N THR A 74 -8.97 -0.53 -9.23
CA THR A 74 -7.96 -1.41 -9.85
C THR A 74 -6.78 -1.57 -8.90
N GLY A 75 -6.51 -2.78 -8.44
CA GLY A 75 -5.36 -3.10 -7.59
C GLY A 75 -4.15 -3.55 -8.40
N VAL A 76 -2.96 -3.06 -8.05
CA VAL A 76 -1.70 -3.37 -8.73
C VAL A 76 -0.64 -3.80 -7.71
N ASN A 77 -0.17 -5.05 -7.81
CA ASN A 77 0.95 -5.53 -7.00
C ASN A 77 2.28 -5.12 -7.64
N SER A 78 2.83 -4.03 -7.17
CA SER A 78 4.09 -3.45 -7.66
C SER A 78 4.67 -2.49 -6.63
N SER A 79 5.95 -2.14 -6.75
CA SER A 79 6.43 -0.91 -6.12
C SER A 79 5.85 0.29 -6.89
N PHE A 80 5.64 1.40 -6.21
CA PHE A 80 5.19 2.61 -6.89
C PHE A 80 6.25 3.15 -7.88
N ALA A 81 7.53 2.89 -7.64
CA ALA A 81 8.59 3.27 -8.56
C ALA A 81 8.46 2.52 -9.91
N ASP A 82 8.22 1.20 -9.85
CA ASP A 82 8.02 0.39 -11.05
C ASP A 82 6.65 0.64 -11.70
N ALA A 83 5.64 0.88 -10.88
CA ALA A 83 4.28 1.13 -11.36
C ALA A 83 4.16 2.46 -12.13
N LEU A 84 4.98 3.45 -11.78
CA LEU A 84 5.02 4.75 -12.46
C LEU A 84 6.01 4.79 -13.64
N ASP A 85 6.61 3.66 -14.00
CA ASP A 85 7.41 3.56 -15.21
C ASP A 85 6.54 3.88 -16.43
N PRO A 86 6.97 4.84 -17.30
CA PRO A 86 6.24 5.19 -18.51
C PRO A 86 5.99 4.03 -19.48
N ALA A 87 6.77 2.93 -19.37
CA ALA A 87 6.56 1.72 -20.14
C ALA A 87 5.32 0.90 -19.68
N ARG A 88 4.76 1.18 -18.49
CA ARG A 88 3.56 0.53 -17.95
C ARG A 88 2.29 1.10 -18.57
N SER A 89 1.79 0.43 -19.61
CA SER A 89 0.56 0.85 -20.31
C SER A 89 -0.73 0.55 -19.49
N ASP A 90 -0.66 -0.38 -18.56
CA ASP A 90 -1.77 -0.75 -17.67
C ASP A 90 -2.14 0.37 -16.67
N LEU A 91 -1.19 1.27 -16.39
CA LEU A 91 -1.40 2.47 -15.59
C LEU A 91 -1.47 3.75 -16.43
N ALA A 92 -1.48 3.60 -17.77
CA ALA A 92 -1.53 4.73 -18.67
C ALA A 92 -2.78 5.60 -18.43
N GLY A 93 -2.58 6.90 -18.49
CA GLY A 93 -3.63 7.89 -18.30
C GLY A 93 -3.24 8.94 -17.27
N LYS A 94 -4.10 9.94 -17.17
CA LYS A 94 -3.92 11.02 -16.20
C LYS A 94 -4.64 10.68 -14.91
N PHE A 95 -4.02 10.98 -13.79
CA PHE A 95 -4.63 11.01 -12.48
C PHE A 95 -4.93 12.47 -12.10
N ASP A 96 -6.06 12.69 -11.48
CA ASP A 96 -6.46 14.01 -10.95
C ASP A 96 -5.78 14.27 -9.59
N GLY A 97 -5.37 13.22 -8.90
CA GLY A 97 -4.59 13.29 -7.67
C GLY A 97 -3.82 11.99 -7.41
N ILE A 98 -2.73 12.12 -6.66
CA ILE A 98 -1.88 11.00 -6.25
C ILE A 98 -1.64 11.09 -4.75
N LEU A 99 -1.81 9.97 -4.05
CA LEU A 99 -1.57 9.82 -2.63
C LEU A 99 -0.33 8.96 -2.37
N PHE A 100 0.51 9.42 -1.44
CA PHE A 100 1.57 8.65 -0.81
C PHE A 100 1.43 8.74 0.70
N ASP A 101 1.16 7.62 1.36
CA ASP A 101 1.21 7.43 2.82
C ASP A 101 2.37 6.47 3.13
N LEU A 102 3.58 7.05 3.24
CA LEU A 102 4.82 6.27 3.32
C LEU A 102 5.04 5.73 4.73
N GLY A 103 5.27 4.43 4.81
CA GLY A 103 5.55 3.76 6.07
C GLY A 103 5.31 2.26 6.01
N VAL A 104 5.23 1.65 7.19
CA VAL A 104 4.87 0.24 7.37
C VAL A 104 3.41 0.14 7.82
N SER A 105 2.72 -0.93 7.41
CA SER A 105 1.35 -1.16 7.83
C SER A 105 1.27 -1.83 9.20
N SER A 106 0.12 -1.66 9.88
CA SER A 106 -0.16 -2.40 11.12
C SER A 106 -0.12 -3.92 10.91
N TYR A 107 -0.53 -4.41 9.73
CA TYR A 107 -0.41 -5.83 9.37
C TYR A 107 1.03 -6.32 9.45
N GLN A 108 1.96 -5.56 8.90
CA GLN A 108 3.39 -5.91 8.91
C GLN A 108 3.96 -5.87 10.33
N LEU A 109 3.53 -4.92 11.16
CA LEU A 109 3.96 -4.81 12.56
C LEU A 109 3.36 -5.89 13.47
N ASP A 110 2.12 -6.31 13.20
CA ASP A 110 1.37 -7.24 14.04
C ASP A 110 1.50 -8.71 13.57
N THR A 111 2.20 -8.95 12.45
CA THR A 111 2.53 -10.28 11.92
C THR A 111 3.99 -10.60 12.27
N PRO A 112 4.26 -11.43 13.30
CA PRO A 112 5.62 -11.67 13.80
C PRO A 112 6.59 -12.14 12.72
N GLU A 113 6.14 -13.03 11.84
CA GLU A 113 6.93 -13.66 10.79
C GLU A 113 7.46 -12.67 9.75
N ARG A 114 6.85 -11.47 9.68
CA ARG A 114 7.27 -10.40 8.76
C ARG A 114 8.51 -9.65 9.26
N GLY A 115 8.87 -9.77 10.55
CA GLY A 115 10.09 -9.21 11.11
C GLY A 115 10.14 -7.69 11.25
N PHE A 116 9.02 -6.96 11.15
CA PHE A 116 8.97 -5.50 11.27
C PHE A 116 8.88 -5.00 12.71
N SER A 117 8.58 -5.87 13.67
CA SER A 117 8.34 -5.49 15.06
C SER A 117 9.34 -6.14 16.00
N PHE A 118 9.91 -5.36 16.90
CA PHE A 118 10.74 -5.85 18.02
C PHE A 118 9.91 -6.33 19.23
N ARG A 119 8.58 -6.35 19.13
CA ARG A 119 7.69 -6.91 20.17
C ARG A 119 7.75 -8.42 20.22
N TYR A 120 8.19 -9.06 19.16
CA TYR A 120 8.21 -10.50 18.99
C TYR A 120 9.63 -10.99 18.69
N ASP A 121 9.97 -12.16 19.22
CA ASP A 121 11.17 -12.88 18.81
C ASP A 121 10.86 -13.63 17.50
N ALA A 122 11.29 -13.07 16.39
CA ALA A 122 10.95 -13.52 15.05
C ALA A 122 12.14 -13.30 14.08
N PRO A 123 12.16 -13.97 12.91
CA PRO A 123 13.18 -13.73 11.90
C PRO A 123 13.25 -12.25 11.48
N LEU A 124 14.45 -11.73 11.29
CA LEU A 124 14.69 -10.37 10.80
C LEU A 124 14.53 -10.35 9.27
N ASP A 125 13.30 -10.46 8.80
CA ASP A 125 12.96 -10.48 7.38
C ASP A 125 12.81 -9.07 6.81
N MET A 126 11.80 -8.32 7.20
CA MET A 126 11.45 -6.95 6.83
C MET A 126 11.22 -6.73 5.32
N ARG A 127 11.01 -7.77 4.52
CA ARG A 127 10.64 -7.61 3.11
C ARG A 127 9.14 -7.27 3.01
N MET A 128 8.80 -6.12 2.49
CA MET A 128 7.41 -5.81 2.13
C MET A 128 6.96 -6.68 0.96
N ASP A 129 7.78 -6.79 -0.09
CA ASP A 129 7.58 -7.76 -1.15
C ASP A 129 8.37 -9.05 -0.81
N GLN A 130 7.64 -10.10 -0.42
CA GLN A 130 8.24 -11.39 -0.04
C GLN A 130 8.86 -12.17 -1.21
N LYS A 131 8.68 -11.70 -2.46
CA LYS A 131 9.37 -12.26 -3.63
C LYS A 131 10.83 -11.80 -3.73
N LEU A 132 11.21 -10.76 -3.00
CA LEU A 132 12.61 -10.33 -2.95
C LEU A 132 13.47 -11.41 -2.33
N ALA A 133 14.69 -11.61 -2.86
CA ALA A 133 15.61 -12.63 -2.37
C ALA A 133 16.34 -12.24 -1.08
N VAL A 134 16.47 -10.92 -0.81
CA VAL A 134 17.34 -10.38 0.24
C VAL A 134 16.49 -9.89 1.42
N THR A 135 16.74 -10.43 2.60
CA THR A 135 16.12 -10.03 3.87
C THR A 135 16.95 -8.95 4.57
N ALA A 136 16.38 -8.33 5.61
CA ALA A 136 17.15 -7.42 6.45
C ALA A 136 18.30 -8.14 7.18
N ALA A 137 18.13 -9.39 7.57
CA ALA A 137 19.20 -10.21 8.14
C ALA A 137 20.37 -10.38 7.16
N ASP A 138 20.11 -10.62 5.88
CA ASP A 138 21.14 -10.73 4.85
C ASP A 138 21.92 -9.43 4.69
N LEU A 139 21.22 -8.30 4.71
CA LEU A 139 21.86 -6.98 4.63
C LEU A 139 22.76 -6.70 5.83
N VAL A 140 22.26 -6.93 7.04
CA VAL A 140 23.04 -6.67 8.28
C VAL A 140 24.27 -7.58 8.37
N ASN A 141 24.20 -8.82 7.90
CA ASN A 141 25.31 -9.76 7.95
C ASN A 141 26.25 -9.67 6.74
N GLY A 142 25.79 -9.16 5.61
CA GLY A 142 26.53 -9.12 4.35
C GLY A 142 27.21 -7.79 4.05
N LEU A 143 26.65 -6.67 4.52
CA LEU A 143 27.16 -5.34 4.24
C LEU A 143 28.24 -4.92 5.25
N GLY A 144 29.22 -4.17 4.77
CA GLY A 144 30.23 -3.54 5.61
C GLY A 144 29.66 -2.34 6.39
N LYS A 145 30.34 -1.94 7.49
CA LYS A 145 29.90 -0.83 8.34
C LYS A 145 29.60 0.45 7.55
N ASN A 146 30.39 0.78 6.54
CA ASN A 146 30.22 2.02 5.75
C ASN A 146 29.03 1.97 4.78
N GLU A 147 28.48 0.77 4.54
CA GLU A 147 27.31 0.56 3.68
C GLU A 147 26.01 0.55 4.49
N LEU A 148 26.12 0.35 5.81
CA LEU A 148 24.99 0.32 6.76
C LEU A 148 24.72 1.69 7.42
N VAL A 149 25.58 2.71 7.19
CA VAL A 149 25.50 4.02 7.84
C VAL A 149 24.98 5.11 6.89
#